data_c3092b319e0e7780263307c67b7d3595
#
_entry.id   c3092b319e0e7780263307c67b7d3595
#
_cell.length_a   1.000
_cell.length_b   1.000
_cell.length_c   1.000
_cell.angle_alpha   90.00
_cell.angle_beta   90.00
_cell.angle_gamma   90.00
#
_symmetry.space_group_name_H-M   'P 1'
#
loop_
_entity.id
_entity.type
_entity.pdbx_description
1 polymer ?
#
loop_
_entity_poly.entity_id
_entity_poly.type
_entity_poly.pdbx_seq_one_letter_code
_entity_poly.pdbx_strand_id
1 'polypeptide(L)'
;MTTPTKNARTEARRKEREEQRRAETKRQRLIYGGIGAAVVVLAVVIAVLSVGETDDRVGLSEVAGDVEVEGATLPPLIDGDADPAVGQPAPVLSGADFDGTPITVGEGAQLVSFVASWCPACDAELPLVVDWLDTGGPPEDVQFVMVATNHDDSRQNWPPQDWFADAGYTGDVLVDDLNSSAFRAYGLAATPSWVVISDEGEVLFRASGMLDPTQFDILAELAASG
;
A
#
# COMPACT_ATOMS: atom_id res chain seq x y z
N MET A 1 84.33 44.28 20.60
CA MET A 1 83.02 43.69 20.74
C MET A 1 82.01 44.78 21.02
N THR A 2 81.27 45.22 20.02
CA THR A 2 80.29 46.31 20.14
C THR A 2 78.96 45.77 20.61
N THR A 3 78.56 46.17 21.81
CA THR A 3 77.22 45.80 22.37
C THR A 3 76.11 46.53 21.65
N PRO A 4 75.08 45.84 21.16
CA PRO A 4 73.98 46.47 20.44
C PRO A 4 73.23 47.44 21.35
N THR A 5 72.92 48.61 20.81
CA THR A 5 72.17 49.69 21.49
C THR A 5 70.75 49.25 21.87
N LYS A 6 70.22 49.84 22.96
CA LYS A 6 68.90 49.50 23.52
C LYS A 6 67.78 49.60 22.46
N ASN A 7 67.88 50.51 21.49
CA ASN A 7 66.93 50.68 20.39
C ASN A 7 66.98 49.52 19.43
N ALA A 8 68.14 49.01 19.04
CA ALA A 8 68.30 47.88 18.12
C ALA A 8 67.69 46.60 18.69
N ARG A 9 67.79 46.38 20.02
CA ARG A 9 67.11 45.24 20.67
C ARG A 9 65.61 45.36 20.71
N THR A 10 65.08 46.58 20.84
CA THR A 10 63.65 46.83 20.88
C THR A 10 63.04 46.64 19.48
N GLU A 11 63.70 47.06 18.43
CA GLU A 11 63.29 46.85 17.05
C GLU A 11 63.32 45.36 16.63
N ALA A 12 64.34 44.62 17.05
CA ALA A 12 64.45 43.19 16.80
C ALA A 12 63.27 42.43 17.44
N ARG A 13 62.97 42.73 18.71
CA ARG A 13 61.81 42.12 19.41
C ARG A 13 60.46 42.49 18.81
N ARG A 14 60.35 43.68 18.25
CA ARG A 14 59.11 44.11 17.56
C ARG A 14 58.91 43.33 16.26
N LYS A 15 59.96 43.16 15.47
CA LYS A 15 59.92 42.36 14.23
C LYS A 15 59.57 40.89 14.50
N GLU A 16 60.21 40.27 15.52
CA GLU A 16 59.91 38.91 15.92
C GLU A 16 58.44 38.72 16.33
N ARG A 17 57.88 39.68 17.09
CA ARG A 17 56.44 39.64 17.46
C ARG A 17 55.51 39.83 16.28
N GLU A 18 55.88 40.66 15.32
CA GLU A 18 55.09 40.88 14.10
C GLU A 18 55.10 39.62 13.20
N GLU A 19 56.25 38.96 13.09
CA GLU A 19 56.41 37.72 12.35
C GLU A 19 55.61 36.56 13.02
N GLN A 20 55.67 36.45 14.33
CA GLN A 20 54.89 35.48 15.10
C GLN A 20 53.37 35.69 14.92
N ARG A 21 52.91 36.92 15.05
CA ARG A 21 51.49 37.28 14.79
C ARG A 21 51.04 36.94 13.38
N ARG A 22 51.87 37.21 12.35
CA ARG A 22 51.57 36.83 10.97
C ARG A 22 51.51 35.33 10.77
N ALA A 23 52.39 34.59 11.40
CA ALA A 23 52.40 33.14 11.36
C ALA A 23 51.17 32.54 12.04
N GLU A 24 50.79 33.05 13.22
CA GLU A 24 49.58 32.64 13.96
C GLU A 24 48.30 32.94 13.17
N THR A 25 48.21 34.14 12.57
CA THR A 25 47.05 34.53 11.75
C THR A 25 46.91 33.64 10.50
N LYS A 26 48.02 33.30 9.83
CA LYS A 26 48.02 32.37 8.71
C LYS A 26 47.61 30.97 9.14
N ARG A 27 48.08 30.47 10.26
CA ARG A 27 47.72 29.16 10.80
C ARG A 27 46.24 29.11 11.19
N GLN A 28 45.71 30.17 11.83
CA GLN A 28 44.29 30.28 12.15
C GLN A 28 43.40 30.31 10.88
N ARG A 29 43.81 31.09 9.88
CA ARG A 29 43.04 31.13 8.60
C ARG A 29 43.01 29.78 7.88
N LEU A 30 44.10 29.02 7.93
CA LEU A 30 44.16 27.68 7.36
C LEU A 30 43.28 26.69 8.15
N ILE A 31 43.27 26.76 9.48
CA ILE A 31 42.46 25.90 10.33
C ILE A 31 40.96 26.22 10.13
N TYR A 32 40.57 27.47 10.27
CA TYR A 32 39.17 27.88 10.11
C TYR A 32 38.66 27.73 8.66
N GLY A 33 39.50 27.98 7.66
CA GLY A 33 39.19 27.72 6.27
C GLY A 33 39.02 26.23 5.96
N GLY A 34 39.87 25.39 6.54
CA GLY A 34 39.75 23.92 6.42
C GLY A 34 38.52 23.37 7.10
N ILE A 35 38.20 23.84 8.31
CA ILE A 35 36.96 23.44 9.02
C ILE A 35 35.72 23.89 8.25
N GLY A 36 35.71 25.13 7.76
CA GLY A 36 34.60 25.66 6.95
C GLY A 36 34.37 24.83 5.67
N ALA A 37 35.44 24.50 4.95
CA ALA A 37 35.36 23.65 3.76
C ALA A 37 34.86 22.23 4.10
N ALA A 38 35.31 21.63 5.19
CA ALA A 38 34.88 20.32 5.62
C ALA A 38 33.36 20.30 5.99
N VAL A 39 32.88 21.34 6.66
CA VAL A 39 31.43 21.47 7.01
C VAL A 39 30.58 21.63 5.75
N VAL A 40 31.05 22.41 4.77
CA VAL A 40 30.31 22.57 3.50
C VAL A 40 30.30 21.25 2.72
N VAL A 41 31.42 20.53 2.65
CA VAL A 41 31.46 19.20 1.99
C VAL A 41 30.56 18.22 2.71
N LEU A 42 30.56 18.19 4.04
CA LEU A 42 29.68 17.31 4.82
C LEU A 42 28.21 17.66 4.60
N ALA A 43 27.86 18.96 4.58
CA ALA A 43 26.50 19.41 4.29
C ALA A 43 26.03 19.03 2.87
N VAL A 44 26.91 19.15 1.87
CA VAL A 44 26.63 18.72 0.49
C VAL A 44 26.47 17.20 0.41
N VAL A 45 27.34 16.43 1.09
CA VAL A 45 27.25 14.96 1.14
C VAL A 45 25.94 14.53 1.80
N ILE A 46 25.56 15.16 2.93
CA ILE A 46 24.26 14.88 3.59
C ILE A 46 23.10 15.26 2.65
N ALA A 47 23.16 16.41 2.01
CA ALA A 47 22.11 16.81 1.05
C ALA A 47 21.99 15.85 -0.14
N VAL A 48 23.12 15.38 -0.70
CA VAL A 48 23.12 14.42 -1.82
C VAL A 48 22.64 13.05 -1.36
N LEU A 49 22.99 12.61 -0.15
CA LEU A 49 22.50 11.34 0.41
C LEU A 49 21.01 11.43 0.81
N SER A 50 20.52 12.62 1.16
CA SER A 50 19.09 12.84 1.49
C SER A 50 18.20 13.04 0.25
N VAL A 51 18.77 13.33 -0.92
CA VAL A 51 18.02 13.43 -2.20
C VAL A 51 17.86 12.05 -2.88
N GLY A 52 18.48 11.00 -2.35
CA GLY A 52 18.46 9.64 -2.92
C GLY A 52 17.39 8.70 -2.37
N GLU A 53 16.57 9.12 -1.41
CA GLU A 53 15.38 8.38 -0.99
C GLU A 53 14.14 9.21 -1.37
N THR A 54 13.80 9.24 -2.66
CA THR A 54 12.39 9.24 -3.00
C THR A 54 11.86 7.94 -2.44
N ASP A 55 10.99 8.01 -1.44
CA ASP A 55 10.20 6.88 -1.00
C ASP A 55 9.31 6.55 -2.22
N ASP A 56 9.76 5.63 -3.09
CA ASP A 56 9.00 5.12 -4.23
C ASP A 56 7.83 4.24 -3.77
N ARG A 57 7.43 4.39 -2.50
CA ARG A 57 6.23 3.74 -1.98
C ARG A 57 5.01 4.40 -2.58
N VAL A 58 4.27 3.59 -3.32
CA VAL A 58 2.95 3.95 -3.80
C VAL A 58 2.07 4.31 -2.59
N GLY A 59 1.54 5.52 -2.55
CA GLY A 59 0.72 6.00 -1.44
C GLY A 59 -0.71 5.42 -1.48
N LEU A 60 -1.39 5.40 -0.34
CA LEU A 60 -2.79 4.92 -0.23
C LEU A 60 -3.73 5.60 -1.24
N SER A 61 -3.58 6.91 -1.46
CA SER A 61 -4.42 7.68 -2.40
C SER A 61 -4.15 7.38 -3.88
N GLU A 62 -3.05 6.70 -4.19
CA GLU A 62 -2.71 6.30 -5.56
C GLU A 62 -3.27 4.92 -5.90
N VAL A 63 -3.59 4.13 -4.87
CA VAL A 63 -4.11 2.75 -5.00
C VAL A 63 -5.62 2.69 -4.79
N ALA A 64 -6.13 3.42 -3.78
CA ALA A 64 -7.56 3.37 -3.45
C ALA A 64 -8.41 3.86 -4.61
N GLY A 65 -9.44 3.06 -4.94
CA GLY A 65 -10.41 3.39 -5.97
C GLY A 65 -11.44 4.42 -5.51
N ASP A 66 -12.26 4.85 -6.45
CA ASP A 66 -13.53 5.53 -6.20
C ASP A 66 -14.63 4.50 -6.41
N VAL A 67 -15.38 4.17 -5.36
CA VAL A 67 -16.49 3.21 -5.43
C VAL A 67 -17.79 3.93 -5.15
N GLU A 68 -18.70 3.88 -6.12
CA GLU A 68 -20.10 4.28 -5.94
C GLU A 68 -20.88 3.07 -5.43
N VAL A 69 -21.68 3.28 -4.39
CA VAL A 69 -22.53 2.24 -3.77
C VAL A 69 -23.98 2.63 -3.94
N GLU A 70 -24.73 1.82 -4.68
CA GLU A 70 -26.17 1.96 -4.83
C GLU A 70 -26.92 0.88 -4.04
N GLY A 71 -28.06 1.25 -3.45
CA GLY A 71 -28.86 0.33 -2.64
C GLY A 71 -28.65 0.47 -1.14
N ALA A 72 -29.24 -0.44 -0.39
CA ALA A 72 -29.17 -0.43 1.07
C ALA A 72 -27.97 -1.24 1.56
N THR A 73 -27.28 -0.74 2.57
CA THR A 73 -26.26 -1.50 3.29
C THR A 73 -26.87 -2.75 3.91
N LEU A 74 -26.28 -3.90 3.66
CA LEU A 74 -26.70 -5.17 4.22
C LEU A 74 -26.47 -5.21 5.75
N PRO A 75 -27.32 -5.95 6.48
CA PRO A 75 -27.11 -6.16 7.91
C PRO A 75 -25.76 -6.86 8.16
N PRO A 76 -25.14 -6.65 9.32
CA PRO A 76 -23.86 -7.29 9.66
C PRO A 76 -23.94 -8.82 9.53
N LEU A 77 -22.91 -9.41 8.91
CA LEU A 77 -22.72 -10.86 8.91
C LEU A 77 -22.29 -11.28 10.32
N ILE A 78 -23.06 -12.21 10.93
CA ILE A 78 -22.80 -12.74 12.26
C ILE A 78 -22.56 -14.25 12.13
N ASP A 79 -21.36 -14.70 12.50
CA ASP A 79 -21.00 -16.11 12.42
C ASP A 79 -21.89 -16.98 13.30
N GLY A 80 -22.34 -18.11 12.75
CA GLY A 80 -23.10 -19.13 13.47
C GLY A 80 -24.61 -18.92 13.53
N ASP A 81 -25.12 -17.80 13.06
CA ASP A 81 -26.57 -17.53 12.95
C ASP A 81 -27.03 -17.61 11.47
N ALA A 82 -28.35 -17.66 11.27
CA ALA A 82 -28.90 -17.49 9.93
C ALA A 82 -28.58 -16.09 9.41
N ASP A 83 -27.96 -15.98 8.25
CA ASP A 83 -27.57 -14.71 7.69
C ASP A 83 -28.81 -13.88 7.27
N PRO A 84 -29.06 -12.72 7.92
CA PRO A 84 -30.24 -11.90 7.63
C PRO A 84 -30.19 -11.21 6.27
N ALA A 85 -29.07 -11.24 5.55
CA ALA A 85 -28.94 -10.66 4.21
C ALA A 85 -29.45 -11.61 3.11
N VAL A 86 -29.56 -12.89 3.38
CA VAL A 86 -30.02 -13.87 2.37
C VAL A 86 -31.43 -13.50 1.89
N GLY A 87 -31.61 -13.42 0.56
CA GLY A 87 -32.82 -12.97 -0.11
C GLY A 87 -33.02 -11.45 -0.12
N GLN A 88 -32.04 -10.65 0.34
CA GLN A 88 -32.06 -9.19 0.15
C GLN A 88 -31.34 -8.81 -1.15
N PRO A 89 -31.76 -7.72 -1.82
CA PRO A 89 -31.01 -7.16 -2.94
C PRO A 89 -29.58 -6.83 -2.52
N ALA A 90 -28.59 -7.29 -3.28
CA ALA A 90 -27.20 -6.93 -3.09
C ALA A 90 -26.99 -5.43 -3.38
N PRO A 91 -26.18 -4.70 -2.61
CA PRO A 91 -25.75 -3.38 -3.00
C PRO A 91 -24.99 -3.45 -4.33
N VAL A 92 -25.30 -2.57 -5.27
CA VAL A 92 -24.55 -2.47 -6.52
C VAL A 92 -23.34 -1.58 -6.27
N LEU A 93 -22.15 -2.09 -6.59
CA LEU A 93 -20.90 -1.38 -6.53
C LEU A 93 -20.44 -1.06 -7.95
N SER A 94 -20.13 0.20 -8.22
CA SER A 94 -19.52 0.65 -9.46
C SER A 94 -18.16 1.28 -9.16
N GLY A 95 -17.12 0.77 -9.79
CA GLY A 95 -15.75 1.24 -9.61
C GLY A 95 -14.86 0.79 -10.75
N ALA A 96 -13.58 0.67 -10.49
CA ALA A 96 -12.59 0.22 -11.48
C ALA A 96 -11.56 -0.71 -10.83
N ASP A 97 -10.84 -1.42 -11.66
CA ASP A 97 -9.64 -2.13 -11.26
C ASP A 97 -8.40 -1.20 -11.21
N PHE A 98 -7.22 -1.77 -10.98
CA PHE A 98 -5.97 -1.01 -10.82
C PHE A 98 -5.51 -0.30 -12.10
N ASP A 99 -5.99 -0.67 -13.27
CA ASP A 99 -5.66 -0.03 -14.56
C ASP A 99 -6.79 0.90 -15.09
N GLY A 100 -7.87 1.03 -14.34
CA GLY A 100 -9.00 1.89 -14.64
C GLY A 100 -10.08 1.20 -15.47
N THR A 101 -10.05 -0.12 -15.65
CA THR A 101 -11.13 -0.86 -16.28
C THR A 101 -12.36 -0.88 -15.37
N PRO A 102 -13.55 -0.46 -15.87
CA PRO A 102 -14.76 -0.45 -15.05
C PRO A 102 -15.15 -1.85 -14.57
N ILE A 103 -15.47 -2.00 -13.30
CA ILE A 103 -15.95 -3.23 -12.66
C ILE A 103 -17.25 -2.93 -11.92
N THR A 104 -18.24 -3.83 -12.08
CA THR A 104 -19.53 -3.77 -11.38
C THR A 104 -19.72 -5.05 -10.55
N VAL A 105 -20.19 -4.90 -9.32
CA VAL A 105 -20.56 -5.99 -8.42
C VAL A 105 -22.00 -5.76 -7.97
N GLY A 106 -22.79 -6.82 -7.82
CA GLY A 106 -24.19 -6.76 -7.37
C GLY A 106 -25.20 -6.89 -8.50
N GLU A 107 -24.76 -7.12 -9.74
CA GLU A 107 -25.65 -7.32 -10.90
C GLU A 107 -25.36 -8.66 -11.57
N GLY A 108 -26.39 -9.48 -11.72
CA GLY A 108 -26.29 -10.81 -12.31
C GLY A 108 -25.63 -11.84 -11.38
N ALA A 109 -25.53 -13.07 -11.86
CA ALA A 109 -24.96 -14.16 -11.08
C ALA A 109 -23.47 -13.95 -10.83
N GLN A 110 -23.08 -13.79 -9.56
CA GLN A 110 -21.69 -13.49 -9.17
C GLN A 110 -21.24 -14.29 -7.95
N LEU A 111 -19.97 -14.69 -7.99
CA LEU A 111 -19.19 -15.08 -6.80
C LEU A 111 -18.18 -13.99 -6.50
N VAL A 112 -18.26 -13.38 -5.33
CA VAL A 112 -17.45 -12.22 -4.96
C VAL A 112 -16.59 -12.55 -3.74
N SER A 113 -15.29 -12.28 -3.80
CA SER A 113 -14.37 -12.42 -2.68
C SER A 113 -13.79 -11.07 -2.25
N PHE A 114 -14.02 -10.66 -1.00
CA PHE A 114 -13.46 -9.46 -0.41
C PHE A 114 -12.15 -9.80 0.30
N VAL A 115 -11.05 -9.21 -0.15
CA VAL A 115 -9.69 -9.52 0.31
C VAL A 115 -8.89 -8.27 0.65
N ALA A 116 -7.95 -8.42 1.59
CA ALA A 116 -6.95 -7.40 1.89
C ALA A 116 -5.55 -8.01 1.67
N SER A 117 -4.69 -7.32 0.93
CA SER A 117 -3.36 -7.83 0.57
C SER A 117 -2.50 -8.17 1.79
N TRP A 118 -2.66 -7.44 2.88
CA TRP A 118 -1.95 -7.65 4.13
C TRP A 118 -2.52 -8.77 5.03
N CYS A 119 -3.69 -9.33 4.67
CA CYS A 119 -4.35 -10.36 5.48
C CYS A 119 -3.68 -11.73 5.26
N PRO A 120 -3.15 -12.40 6.31
CA PRO A 120 -2.46 -13.68 6.12
C PRO A 120 -3.35 -14.82 5.58
N ALA A 121 -4.64 -14.80 5.90
CA ALA A 121 -5.59 -15.77 5.38
C ALA A 121 -5.86 -15.53 3.87
N CYS A 122 -5.98 -14.26 3.45
CA CYS A 122 -6.11 -13.92 2.03
C CYS A 122 -4.85 -14.30 1.22
N ASP A 123 -3.67 -14.09 1.82
CA ASP A 123 -2.38 -14.46 1.22
C ASP A 123 -2.25 -15.97 1.01
N ALA A 124 -2.77 -16.76 1.94
CA ALA A 124 -2.80 -18.22 1.84
C ALA A 124 -3.89 -18.74 0.87
N GLU A 125 -4.99 -18.02 0.69
CA GLU A 125 -6.13 -18.43 -0.15
C GLU A 125 -5.93 -18.04 -1.63
N LEU A 126 -5.31 -16.89 -1.91
CA LEU A 126 -5.17 -16.37 -3.28
C LEU A 126 -4.55 -17.38 -4.26
N PRO A 127 -3.47 -18.12 -3.94
CA PRO A 127 -2.94 -19.16 -4.84
C PRO A 127 -3.94 -20.28 -5.12
N LEU A 128 -4.81 -20.64 -4.15
CA LEU A 128 -5.84 -21.65 -4.35
C LEU A 128 -6.93 -21.18 -5.30
N VAL A 129 -7.26 -19.88 -5.25
CA VAL A 129 -8.20 -19.25 -6.19
C VAL A 129 -7.60 -19.22 -7.61
N VAL A 130 -6.32 -18.87 -7.74
CA VAL A 130 -5.62 -18.88 -9.04
C VAL A 130 -5.64 -20.30 -9.64
N ASP A 131 -5.24 -21.31 -8.87
CA ASP A 131 -5.27 -22.70 -9.31
C ASP A 131 -6.68 -23.17 -9.71
N TRP A 132 -7.71 -22.74 -8.97
CA TRP A 132 -9.10 -23.05 -9.28
C TRP A 132 -9.54 -22.41 -10.61
N LEU A 133 -9.23 -21.14 -10.85
CA LEU A 133 -9.53 -20.45 -12.11
C LEU A 133 -8.80 -21.09 -13.30
N ASP A 134 -7.55 -21.49 -13.13
CA ASP A 134 -6.74 -22.16 -14.17
C ASP A 134 -7.24 -23.57 -14.51
N THR A 135 -7.94 -24.24 -13.59
CA THR A 135 -8.45 -25.61 -13.77
C THR A 135 -9.93 -25.68 -14.18
N GLY A 136 -10.59 -24.53 -14.34
CA GLY A 136 -11.98 -24.47 -14.83
C GLY A 136 -12.72 -23.22 -14.36
N GLY A 137 -12.53 -22.81 -13.13
CA GLY A 137 -13.20 -21.64 -12.58
C GLY A 137 -14.73 -21.79 -12.47
N PRO A 138 -15.48 -20.68 -12.35
CA PRO A 138 -16.93 -20.70 -12.25
C PRO A 138 -17.59 -21.10 -13.59
N PRO A 139 -18.87 -21.51 -13.59
CA PRO A 139 -19.67 -21.62 -14.79
C PRO A 139 -19.65 -20.35 -15.65
N GLU A 140 -19.83 -20.48 -16.99
CA GLU A 140 -19.71 -19.37 -17.95
C GLU A 140 -20.68 -18.21 -17.69
N ASP A 141 -21.80 -18.46 -17.03
CA ASP A 141 -22.84 -17.51 -16.65
C ASP A 141 -22.63 -16.87 -15.29
N VAL A 142 -21.58 -17.24 -14.56
CA VAL A 142 -21.22 -16.68 -13.25
C VAL A 142 -19.94 -15.87 -13.37
N GLN A 143 -19.99 -14.59 -13.02
CA GLN A 143 -18.81 -13.74 -12.94
C GLN A 143 -18.13 -13.95 -11.59
N PHE A 144 -16.82 -14.16 -11.60
CA PHE A 144 -16.00 -14.12 -10.39
C PHE A 144 -15.29 -12.77 -10.28
N VAL A 145 -15.46 -12.09 -9.15
CA VAL A 145 -14.83 -10.77 -8.88
C VAL A 145 -14.17 -10.78 -7.53
N MET A 146 -12.93 -10.30 -7.46
CA MET A 146 -12.31 -9.95 -6.19
C MET A 146 -12.51 -8.46 -5.88
N VAL A 147 -12.74 -8.14 -4.61
CA VAL A 147 -12.79 -6.76 -4.11
C VAL A 147 -11.57 -6.54 -3.22
N ALA A 148 -10.60 -5.75 -3.71
CA ALA A 148 -9.45 -5.34 -2.93
C ALA A 148 -9.86 -4.24 -1.95
N THR A 149 -9.87 -4.52 -0.66
CA THR A 149 -10.42 -3.63 0.39
C THR A 149 -9.50 -3.47 1.59
N ASN A 150 -9.87 -2.63 2.55
CA ASN A 150 -9.12 -2.40 3.80
C ASN A 150 -7.65 -2.08 3.56
N HIS A 151 -7.37 -1.16 2.64
CA HIS A 151 -6.03 -0.77 2.23
C HIS A 151 -5.20 -0.23 3.40
N ASP A 152 -3.93 -0.69 3.52
CA ASP A 152 -2.98 -0.26 4.56
C ASP A 152 -1.55 -0.33 4.02
N ASP A 153 -0.98 0.83 3.68
CA ASP A 153 0.36 0.97 3.09
C ASP A 153 1.51 0.71 4.07
N SER A 154 1.19 0.57 5.35
CA SER A 154 2.16 0.21 6.39
C SER A 154 2.36 -1.30 6.57
N ARG A 155 1.54 -2.10 5.90
CA ARG A 155 1.49 -3.56 6.04
C ARG A 155 2.24 -4.27 4.91
N GLN A 156 2.37 -5.61 5.04
CA GLN A 156 2.95 -6.47 4.01
C GLN A 156 2.10 -6.47 2.72
N ASN A 157 2.71 -6.93 1.62
CA ASN A 157 2.06 -7.09 0.32
C ASN A 157 1.44 -5.79 -0.21
N TRP A 158 2.14 -4.67 0.02
CA TRP A 158 1.78 -3.37 -0.53
C TRP A 158 2.69 -3.03 -1.72
N PRO A 159 2.16 -2.50 -2.80
CA PRO A 159 0.75 -2.21 -3.09
C PRO A 159 -0.03 -3.48 -3.52
N PRO A 160 -1.36 -3.52 -3.36
CA PRO A 160 -2.17 -4.71 -3.63
C PRO A 160 -2.13 -5.19 -5.08
N GLN A 161 -1.96 -4.33 -6.07
CA GLN A 161 -1.80 -4.74 -7.46
C GLN A 161 -0.59 -5.65 -7.68
N ASP A 162 0.52 -5.39 -7.01
CA ASP A 162 1.73 -6.21 -7.09
C ASP A 162 1.48 -7.56 -6.42
N TRP A 163 0.76 -7.60 -5.30
CA TRP A 163 0.37 -8.82 -4.61
C TRP A 163 -0.48 -9.75 -5.49
N PHE A 164 -1.47 -9.23 -6.22
CA PHE A 164 -2.26 -9.99 -7.18
C PHE A 164 -1.38 -10.49 -8.34
N ALA A 165 -0.54 -9.63 -8.88
CA ALA A 165 0.36 -9.97 -9.99
C ALA A 165 1.40 -11.05 -9.59
N ASP A 166 1.99 -10.95 -8.41
CA ASP A 166 2.94 -11.93 -7.87
C ASP A 166 2.31 -13.32 -7.66
N ALA A 167 1.02 -13.35 -7.31
CA ALA A 167 0.24 -14.59 -7.22
C ALA A 167 -0.19 -15.13 -8.59
N GLY A 168 -0.03 -14.37 -9.67
CA GLY A 168 -0.49 -14.73 -11.02
C GLY A 168 -1.98 -14.55 -11.25
N TYR A 169 -2.69 -13.80 -10.39
CA TYR A 169 -4.11 -13.51 -10.58
C TYR A 169 -4.31 -12.51 -11.73
N THR A 170 -5.17 -12.85 -12.69
CA THR A 170 -5.48 -12.04 -13.87
C THR A 170 -6.97 -11.78 -14.05
N GLY A 171 -7.79 -12.13 -13.05
CA GLY A 171 -9.25 -11.92 -13.07
C GLY A 171 -9.65 -10.48 -12.70
N ASP A 172 -10.95 -10.26 -12.66
CA ASP A 172 -11.54 -8.96 -12.32
C ASP A 172 -11.28 -8.59 -10.85
N VAL A 173 -10.80 -7.37 -10.60
CA VAL A 173 -10.60 -6.81 -9.25
C VAL A 173 -11.27 -5.45 -9.17
N LEU A 174 -12.27 -5.30 -8.30
CA LEU A 174 -12.77 -3.98 -7.94
C LEU A 174 -11.92 -3.42 -6.80
N VAL A 175 -11.37 -2.22 -6.99
CA VAL A 175 -10.54 -1.55 -5.96
C VAL A 175 -11.43 -0.68 -5.09
N ASP A 176 -11.54 -1.05 -3.80
CA ASP A 176 -12.36 -0.32 -2.82
C ASP A 176 -11.74 1.04 -2.46
N ASP A 177 -12.52 1.93 -1.92
CA ASP A 177 -12.10 3.25 -1.49
C ASP A 177 -11.35 3.22 -0.12
N LEU A 178 -10.76 4.37 0.26
CA LEU A 178 -10.06 4.53 1.55
C LEU A 178 -10.95 4.28 2.77
N ASN A 179 -12.26 4.36 2.60
CA ASN A 179 -13.23 4.13 3.66
C ASN A 179 -13.73 2.68 3.69
N SER A 180 -13.28 1.84 2.78
CA SER A 180 -13.79 0.47 2.59
C SER A 180 -15.31 0.45 2.41
N SER A 181 -15.82 1.33 1.54
CA SER A 181 -17.26 1.55 1.37
C SER A 181 -17.94 0.31 0.77
N ALA A 182 -17.30 -0.38 -0.19
CA ALA A 182 -17.77 -1.63 -0.74
C ALA A 182 -17.89 -2.72 0.34
N PHE A 183 -16.83 -2.93 1.12
CA PHE A 183 -16.79 -3.92 2.20
C PHE A 183 -17.88 -3.69 3.24
N ARG A 184 -18.07 -2.43 3.65
CA ARG A 184 -19.10 -2.07 4.63
C ARG A 184 -20.52 -2.18 4.08
N ALA A 185 -20.72 -1.86 2.80
CA ALA A 185 -22.04 -1.99 2.16
C ALA A 185 -22.56 -3.42 2.20
N TYR A 186 -21.63 -4.38 2.09
CA TYR A 186 -21.96 -5.80 2.20
C TYR A 186 -22.02 -6.31 3.66
N GLY A 187 -21.94 -5.44 4.66
CA GLY A 187 -22.06 -5.80 6.08
C GLY A 187 -20.95 -6.72 6.59
N LEU A 188 -19.79 -6.69 5.97
CA LEU A 188 -18.66 -7.56 6.29
C LEU A 188 -17.79 -6.95 7.40
N ALA A 189 -17.08 -7.81 8.15
CA ALA A 189 -16.21 -7.39 9.27
C ALA A 189 -14.83 -8.04 9.27
N ALA A 190 -14.59 -9.04 8.44
CA ALA A 190 -13.33 -9.77 8.34
C ALA A 190 -12.99 -10.10 6.90
N THR A 191 -11.70 -10.30 6.59
CA THR A 191 -11.20 -10.80 5.29
C THR A 191 -10.44 -12.12 5.50
N PRO A 192 -10.49 -13.05 4.53
CA PRO A 192 -11.36 -12.98 3.35
C PRO A 192 -12.83 -13.15 3.72
N SER A 193 -13.72 -12.61 2.87
CA SER A 193 -15.16 -12.86 2.95
C SER A 193 -15.71 -13.13 1.57
N TRP A 194 -16.68 -14.01 1.49
CA TRP A 194 -17.29 -14.51 0.26
C TRP A 194 -18.76 -14.16 0.22
N VAL A 195 -19.22 -13.76 -0.95
CA VAL A 195 -20.63 -13.42 -1.23
C VAL A 195 -21.04 -14.11 -2.49
N VAL A 196 -22.20 -14.75 -2.47
CA VAL A 196 -22.87 -15.32 -3.64
C VAL A 196 -24.09 -14.48 -3.96
N ILE A 197 -24.21 -14.07 -5.22
CA ILE A 197 -25.29 -13.23 -5.74
C ILE A 197 -25.97 -13.98 -6.87
N SER A 198 -27.32 -14.00 -6.87
CA SER A 198 -28.13 -14.62 -7.90
C SER A 198 -28.13 -13.81 -9.21
N ASP A 199 -28.74 -14.35 -10.27
CA ASP A 199 -28.96 -13.65 -11.53
C ASP A 199 -29.92 -12.46 -11.40
N GLU A 200 -30.83 -12.48 -10.41
CA GLU A 200 -31.70 -11.34 -10.06
C GLU A 200 -31.03 -10.29 -9.17
N GLY A 201 -29.75 -10.49 -8.76
CA GLY A 201 -29.01 -9.57 -7.89
C GLY A 201 -29.36 -9.70 -6.40
N GLU A 202 -29.85 -10.87 -5.96
CA GLU A 202 -30.12 -11.14 -4.55
C GLU A 202 -28.96 -11.88 -3.88
N VAL A 203 -28.71 -11.61 -2.61
CA VAL A 203 -27.71 -12.32 -1.82
C VAL A 203 -28.19 -13.73 -1.52
N LEU A 204 -27.47 -14.73 -2.00
CA LEU A 204 -27.76 -16.14 -1.72
C LEU A 204 -26.98 -16.68 -0.52
N PHE A 205 -25.75 -16.16 -0.32
CA PHE A 205 -24.87 -16.63 0.73
C PHE A 205 -23.81 -15.59 1.06
N ARG A 206 -23.39 -15.52 2.33
CA ARG A 206 -22.19 -14.83 2.77
C ARG A 206 -21.45 -15.67 3.82
N ALA A 207 -20.13 -15.66 3.77
CA ALA A 207 -19.27 -16.24 4.79
C ALA A 207 -17.99 -15.43 4.98
N SER A 208 -17.40 -15.49 6.17
CA SER A 208 -16.06 -14.96 6.44
C SER A 208 -15.11 -16.10 6.73
N GLY A 209 -13.83 -15.93 6.32
CA GLY A 209 -12.77 -16.92 6.49
C GLY A 209 -12.41 -17.62 5.19
N MET A 210 -11.28 -18.32 5.22
CA MET A 210 -10.78 -19.07 4.07
C MET A 210 -11.73 -20.20 3.69
N LEU A 211 -11.87 -20.42 2.39
CA LEU A 211 -12.53 -21.57 1.80
C LEU A 211 -11.50 -22.57 1.26
N ASP A 212 -11.89 -23.82 1.15
CA ASP A 212 -11.13 -24.81 0.39
C ASP A 212 -11.60 -24.86 -1.09
N PRO A 213 -10.80 -25.40 -2.03
CA PRO A 213 -11.14 -25.38 -3.44
C PRO A 213 -12.49 -26.05 -3.78
N THR A 214 -12.94 -27.04 -3.00
CA THR A 214 -14.25 -27.68 -3.25
C THR A 214 -15.41 -26.77 -2.89
N GLN A 215 -15.20 -25.83 -1.98
CA GLN A 215 -16.20 -24.82 -1.61
C GLN A 215 -16.34 -23.74 -2.69
N PHE A 216 -15.27 -23.43 -3.45
CA PHE A 216 -15.37 -22.50 -4.57
C PHE A 216 -16.36 -22.99 -5.62
N ASP A 217 -16.26 -24.28 -6.01
CA ASP A 217 -17.19 -24.88 -6.96
C ASP A 217 -18.63 -24.85 -6.45
N ILE A 218 -18.84 -25.23 -5.18
CA ILE A 218 -20.18 -25.23 -4.56
C ILE A 218 -20.81 -23.83 -4.57
N LEU A 219 -20.03 -22.79 -4.24
CA LEU A 219 -20.53 -21.41 -4.21
C LEU A 219 -20.77 -20.86 -5.63
N ALA A 220 -19.90 -21.22 -6.58
CA ALA A 220 -20.10 -20.82 -7.98
C ALA A 220 -21.33 -21.49 -8.60
N GLU A 221 -21.58 -22.78 -8.33
CA GLU A 221 -22.79 -23.46 -8.74
C GLU A 221 -24.06 -22.92 -8.05
N LEU A 222 -23.93 -22.47 -6.78
CA LEU A 222 -25.04 -21.78 -6.09
C LEU A 222 -25.41 -20.48 -6.82
N ALA A 223 -24.43 -19.68 -7.25
CA ALA A 223 -24.69 -18.47 -8.04
C ALA A 223 -25.38 -18.77 -9.36
N ALA A 224 -24.96 -19.83 -10.07
CA ALA A 224 -25.53 -20.25 -11.34
C ALA A 224 -26.99 -20.80 -11.23
N SER A 225 -27.37 -21.25 -10.04
CA SER A 225 -28.68 -21.89 -9.80
C SER A 225 -29.73 -20.97 -9.21
N GLY A 226 -29.35 -19.81 -8.75
CA GLY A 226 -30.21 -18.80 -8.12
C GLY A 226 -30.56 -17.71 -9.03
#